data_a5fcf582ef84dcdfb8d3adba05f243bd
#
_entry.id   a5fcf582ef84dcdfb8d3adba05f243bd
#
_cell.length_a   1.000
_cell.length_b   1.000
_cell.length_c   1.000
_cell.angle_alpha   90.00
_cell.angle_beta   90.00
_cell.angle_gamma   90.00
#
_symmetry.space_group_name_H-M   'P 1'
#
loop_
_entity.id
_entity.type
_entity.pdbx_description
1 polymer ?
#
loop_
_entity_poly.entity_id
_entity_poly.type
_entity_poly.pdbx_seq_one_letter_code
_entity_poly.pdbx_strand_id
1 'polypeptide(L)'
;MNLTSLQRHFVTGLLAAAAALIIAGTGATAASPSQEYYEIRIYRCSTAENQEIVVNFVEDALLPALNRQKIDRVGIFTPTGEKADNSVYVLIPYETLDALGGLNVALAADANYQKAAADYFAIEKKSAPYSRIESRLMKAFASLPILEQPAYSREKTSRLFELRTYESHNAHMAELKVEMFNKGEIDIMREVGLGPIFFGETLISNDVPNLTYMLSAKNIEAHKTHWKGFGPHPEWQKLKKMERYKGTVSKIISTMLVPTAGSQL
;
A
#
# COMPACT_ATOMS: atom_id res chain seq x y z
N MET A 1 24.79 85.20 52.27
CA MET A 1 26.27 85.16 52.23
C MET A 1 26.67 83.90 51.44
N ASN A 2 27.28 84.10 50.32
CA ASN A 2 28.27 83.29 49.59
C ASN A 2 27.92 81.86 49.20
N LEU A 3 27.77 81.63 47.92
CA LEU A 3 28.78 81.16 46.90
C LEU A 3 28.98 79.65 47.01
N THR A 4 29.04 78.89 45.97
CA THR A 4 29.68 78.98 44.67
C THR A 4 29.20 77.85 43.75
N SER A 5 29.19 78.17 42.49
CA SER A 5 29.03 77.26 41.34
C SER A 5 30.03 76.09 41.31
N LEU A 6 29.62 74.98 40.87
CA LEU A 6 30.50 74.00 40.14
C LEU A 6 29.72 73.28 39.03
N GLN A 7 30.10 73.59 37.84
CA GLN A 7 29.72 72.87 36.63
C GLN A 7 30.28 71.47 36.67
N ARG A 8 29.43 70.48 36.40
CA ARG A 8 29.89 69.14 36.08
C ARG A 8 29.43 68.80 34.69
N HIS A 9 30.40 68.58 33.83
CA HIS A 9 30.23 68.04 32.47
C HIS A 9 29.74 66.63 32.56
N PHE A 10 28.57 66.36 31.94
CA PHE A 10 28.12 64.98 31.65
C PHE A 10 28.69 64.58 30.34
N VAL A 11 29.58 63.58 30.32
CA VAL A 11 30.03 62.84 29.18
C VAL A 11 29.00 61.73 28.93
N THR A 12 28.22 61.86 27.90
CA THR A 12 27.30 60.83 27.45
C THR A 12 28.09 59.77 26.67
N GLY A 13 28.34 58.63 27.32
CA GLY A 13 28.83 57.42 26.62
C GLY A 13 27.69 56.68 25.95
N LEU A 14 27.71 56.64 24.60
CA LEU A 14 26.83 55.77 23.82
C LEU A 14 27.33 54.32 23.93
N LEU A 15 26.58 53.47 24.62
CA LEU A 15 26.76 52.02 24.57
C LEU A 15 25.93 51.49 23.36
N ALA A 16 26.59 51.14 22.29
CA ALA A 16 25.99 50.41 21.18
C ALA A 16 25.88 48.92 21.58
N ALA A 17 24.68 48.47 21.95
CA ALA A 17 24.40 47.06 22.12
C ALA A 17 24.17 46.41 20.73
N ALA A 18 25.15 45.66 20.26
CA ALA A 18 25.00 44.77 19.08
C ALA A 18 24.15 43.55 19.48
N ALA A 19 22.88 43.55 19.11
CA ALA A 19 22.03 42.37 19.19
C ALA A 19 22.41 41.38 18.07
N ALA A 20 23.14 40.33 18.41
CA ALA A 20 23.37 39.21 17.51
C ALA A 20 22.07 38.42 17.34
N LEU A 21 21.42 38.55 16.21
CA LEU A 21 20.27 37.76 15.84
C LEU A 21 20.74 36.33 15.50
N ILE A 22 20.64 35.39 16.44
CA ILE A 22 20.85 33.98 16.20
C ILE A 22 19.60 33.47 15.43
N ILE A 23 19.67 33.39 14.13
CA ILE A 23 18.69 32.65 13.31
C ILE A 23 18.96 31.19 13.58
N ALA A 24 18.24 30.60 14.54
CA ALA A 24 18.14 29.15 14.66
C ALA A 24 17.36 28.65 13.45
N GLY A 25 18.07 28.22 12.41
CA GLY A 25 17.51 27.49 11.30
C GLY A 25 16.94 26.18 11.85
N THR A 26 15.63 26.15 12.10
CA THR A 26 14.91 24.90 12.28
C THR A 26 14.94 24.17 10.94
N GLY A 27 15.95 23.31 10.74
CA GLY A 27 15.93 22.32 9.68
C GLY A 27 14.69 21.47 9.89
N ALA A 28 13.61 21.79 9.16
CA ALA A 28 12.47 20.90 9.06
C ALA A 28 13.00 19.62 8.39
N THR A 29 13.35 18.62 9.17
CA THR A 29 13.48 17.25 8.65
C THR A 29 12.13 16.91 8.07
N ALA A 30 12.06 16.74 6.73
CA ALA A 30 10.86 16.27 6.09
C ALA A 30 10.48 14.97 6.79
N ALA A 31 9.32 14.95 7.44
CA ALA A 31 8.81 13.73 8.06
C ALA A 31 8.72 12.67 6.95
N SER A 32 9.26 11.48 7.21
CA SER A 32 9.05 10.36 6.30
C SER A 32 7.54 10.20 6.06
N PRO A 33 7.11 9.93 4.81
CA PRO A 33 5.69 9.76 4.53
C PRO A 33 5.11 8.70 5.46
N SER A 34 3.90 8.93 5.97
CA SER A 34 3.21 7.95 6.79
C SER A 34 2.97 6.69 5.97
N GLN A 35 3.20 5.53 6.59
CA GLN A 35 2.95 4.25 5.93
C GLN A 35 1.45 4.01 5.80
N GLU A 36 1.01 3.71 4.58
CA GLU A 36 -0.37 3.29 4.30
C GLU A 36 -0.69 1.94 4.91
N TYR A 37 -1.99 1.65 4.98
CA TYR A 37 -2.53 0.33 5.28
C TYR A 37 -3.26 -0.19 4.05
N TYR A 38 -3.19 -1.50 3.84
CA TYR A 38 -3.83 -2.16 2.69
C TYR A 38 -4.77 -3.24 3.16
N GLU A 39 -5.95 -3.27 2.57
CA GLU A 39 -6.85 -4.41 2.67
C GLU A 39 -6.90 -5.12 1.32
N ILE A 40 -6.67 -6.44 1.32
CA ILE A 40 -7.05 -7.32 0.22
C ILE A 40 -8.33 -8.02 0.63
N ARG A 41 -9.45 -7.72 -0.05
CA ARG A 41 -10.69 -8.50 0.03
C ARG A 41 -10.73 -9.51 -1.10
N ILE A 42 -11.07 -10.75 -0.77
CA ILE A 42 -11.21 -11.82 -1.75
C ILE A 42 -12.63 -12.36 -1.63
N TYR A 43 -13.43 -12.15 -2.66
CA TYR A 43 -14.76 -12.72 -2.79
C TYR A 43 -14.62 -14.10 -3.44
N ARG A 44 -14.98 -15.17 -2.75
CA ARG A 44 -14.92 -16.54 -3.24
C ARG A 44 -16.19 -16.89 -4.01
N CYS A 45 -16.20 -16.63 -5.30
CA CYS A 45 -17.30 -16.95 -6.20
C CYS A 45 -17.14 -18.38 -6.77
N SER A 46 -18.25 -19.05 -7.03
CA SER A 46 -18.25 -20.45 -7.52
C SER A 46 -18.35 -20.55 -9.05
N THR A 47 -18.89 -19.53 -9.71
CA THR A 47 -19.10 -19.49 -11.17
C THR A 47 -18.68 -18.14 -11.74
N ALA A 48 -18.51 -18.08 -13.07
CA ALA A 48 -18.20 -16.84 -13.77
C ALA A 48 -19.34 -15.81 -13.66
N GLU A 49 -20.60 -16.27 -13.67
CA GLU A 49 -21.76 -15.38 -13.49
C GLU A 49 -21.77 -14.75 -12.10
N ASN A 50 -21.44 -15.54 -11.07
CA ASN A 50 -21.30 -15.01 -9.71
C ASN A 50 -20.13 -14.01 -9.58
N GLN A 51 -19.03 -14.28 -10.28
CA GLN A 51 -17.90 -13.35 -10.36
C GLN A 51 -18.34 -12.02 -10.98
N GLU A 52 -19.08 -12.06 -12.10
CA GLU A 52 -19.59 -10.87 -12.78
C GLU A 52 -20.52 -10.04 -11.87
N ILE A 53 -21.44 -10.68 -11.13
CA ILE A 53 -22.29 -10.00 -10.15
C ILE A 53 -21.46 -9.24 -9.09
N VAL A 54 -20.39 -9.88 -8.59
CA VAL A 54 -19.52 -9.23 -7.60
C VAL A 54 -18.70 -8.12 -8.24
N VAL A 55 -18.15 -8.31 -9.44
CA VAL A 55 -17.40 -7.26 -10.17
C VAL A 55 -18.30 -6.05 -10.38
N ASN A 56 -19.52 -6.21 -10.89
CA ASN A 56 -20.46 -5.13 -11.13
C ASN A 56 -20.81 -4.39 -9.82
N PHE A 57 -21.08 -5.11 -8.74
CA PHE A 57 -21.29 -4.48 -7.42
C PHE A 57 -20.08 -3.64 -6.96
N VAL A 58 -18.86 -4.18 -7.12
CA VAL A 58 -17.65 -3.48 -6.70
C VAL A 58 -17.41 -2.25 -7.58
N GLU A 59 -17.57 -2.35 -8.90
CA GLU A 59 -17.33 -1.25 -9.84
C GLU A 59 -18.40 -0.16 -9.77
N ASP A 60 -19.69 -0.54 -9.71
CA ASP A 60 -20.80 0.40 -9.85
C ASP A 60 -21.28 1.00 -8.52
N ALA A 61 -21.05 0.30 -7.40
CA ALA A 61 -21.50 0.74 -6.11
C ALA A 61 -20.36 1.02 -5.12
N LEU A 62 -19.49 0.02 -4.84
CA LEU A 62 -18.48 0.14 -3.79
C LEU A 62 -17.37 1.13 -4.19
N LEU A 63 -16.79 1.03 -5.37
CA LEU A 63 -15.70 1.88 -5.83
C LEU A 63 -16.08 3.38 -5.83
N PRO A 64 -17.23 3.81 -6.39
CA PRO A 64 -17.65 5.20 -6.30
C PRO A 64 -17.85 5.67 -4.85
N ALA A 65 -18.32 4.80 -3.95
CA ALA A 65 -18.46 5.12 -2.54
C ALA A 65 -17.11 5.29 -1.84
N LEU A 66 -16.12 4.41 -2.11
CA LEU A 66 -14.76 4.55 -1.62
C LEU A 66 -14.13 5.88 -2.08
N ASN A 67 -14.28 6.24 -3.35
CA ASN A 67 -13.78 7.50 -3.88
C ASN A 67 -14.41 8.73 -3.19
N ARG A 68 -15.67 8.67 -2.81
CA ARG A 68 -16.32 9.74 -2.00
C ARG A 68 -15.73 9.85 -0.60
N GLN A 69 -15.18 8.77 -0.06
CA GLN A 69 -14.42 8.76 1.19
C GLN A 69 -12.94 9.11 1.00
N LYS A 70 -12.53 9.58 -0.21
CA LYS A 70 -11.14 9.87 -0.58
C LYS A 70 -10.22 8.65 -0.57
N ILE A 71 -10.79 7.47 -0.67
CA ILE A 71 -10.05 6.22 -0.88
C ILE A 71 -10.01 5.99 -2.38
N ASP A 72 -8.87 6.25 -2.98
CA ASP A 72 -8.58 6.11 -4.40
C ASP A 72 -7.51 5.03 -4.65
N ARG A 73 -7.09 4.82 -5.89
CA ARG A 73 -6.13 3.79 -6.28
C ARG A 73 -6.58 2.37 -5.90
N VAL A 74 -7.90 2.16 -5.92
CA VAL A 74 -8.50 0.86 -5.62
C VAL A 74 -8.26 -0.09 -6.80
N GLY A 75 -7.65 -1.24 -6.52
CA GLY A 75 -7.46 -2.30 -7.51
C GLY A 75 -8.60 -3.31 -7.48
N ILE A 76 -9.16 -3.65 -8.64
CA ILE A 76 -10.18 -4.69 -8.78
C ILE A 76 -9.67 -5.69 -9.81
N PHE A 77 -9.54 -6.95 -9.42
CA PHE A 77 -8.87 -7.95 -10.25
C PHE A 77 -9.63 -9.28 -10.25
N THR A 78 -9.42 -10.02 -11.33
CA THR A 78 -9.79 -11.43 -11.44
C THR A 78 -8.55 -12.30 -11.69
N PRO A 79 -8.50 -13.53 -11.18
CA PRO A 79 -7.41 -14.46 -11.44
C PRO A 79 -7.29 -14.81 -12.92
N THR A 80 -6.04 -15.09 -13.34
CA THR A 80 -5.74 -15.54 -14.70
C THR A 80 -4.70 -16.66 -14.69
N GLY A 81 -4.58 -17.38 -15.80
CA GLY A 81 -3.65 -18.50 -15.95
C GLY A 81 -4.24 -19.85 -15.53
N GLU A 82 -3.41 -20.89 -15.49
CA GLU A 82 -3.84 -22.28 -15.27
C GLU A 82 -4.52 -22.55 -13.92
N LYS A 83 -4.24 -21.72 -12.90
CA LYS A 83 -4.80 -21.86 -11.55
C LYS A 83 -5.87 -20.80 -11.25
N ALA A 84 -6.40 -20.17 -12.30
CA ALA A 84 -7.46 -19.18 -12.13
C ALA A 84 -8.72 -19.84 -11.57
N ASP A 85 -9.31 -19.18 -10.57
CA ASP A 85 -10.65 -19.47 -10.07
C ASP A 85 -11.57 -18.28 -10.35
N ASN A 86 -12.82 -18.33 -9.90
CA ASN A 86 -13.77 -17.25 -10.11
C ASN A 86 -13.74 -16.20 -9.00
N SER A 87 -12.68 -16.11 -8.20
CA SER A 87 -12.59 -15.11 -7.14
C SER A 87 -12.43 -13.69 -7.68
N VAL A 88 -12.92 -12.71 -6.91
CA VAL A 88 -12.66 -11.28 -7.17
C VAL A 88 -11.76 -10.74 -6.06
N TYR A 89 -10.67 -10.11 -6.45
CA TYR A 89 -9.71 -9.51 -5.55
C TYR A 89 -9.87 -7.99 -5.57
N VAL A 90 -10.03 -7.38 -4.41
CA VAL A 90 -10.13 -5.93 -4.27
C VAL A 90 -9.02 -5.44 -3.34
N LEU A 91 -8.09 -4.65 -3.87
CA LEU A 91 -7.05 -3.97 -3.10
C LEU A 91 -7.54 -2.57 -2.73
N ILE A 92 -7.62 -2.28 -1.45
CA ILE A 92 -8.09 -0.99 -0.93
C ILE A 92 -6.97 -0.37 -0.08
N PRO A 93 -6.37 0.74 -0.50
CA PRO A 93 -5.40 1.48 0.31
C PRO A 93 -6.12 2.41 1.28
N TYR A 94 -5.59 2.52 2.50
CA TYR A 94 -6.06 3.44 3.54
C TYR A 94 -4.89 4.26 4.07
N GLU A 95 -5.07 5.55 4.25
CA GLU A 95 -4.05 6.40 4.87
C GLU A 95 -3.89 6.10 6.37
N THR A 96 -4.98 5.68 7.04
CA THR A 96 -4.99 5.39 8.48
C THR A 96 -5.90 4.20 8.81
N LEU A 97 -5.68 3.58 9.98
CA LEU A 97 -6.59 2.54 10.50
C LEU A 97 -7.97 3.08 10.84
N ASP A 98 -8.08 4.37 11.18
CA ASP A 98 -9.38 5.01 11.45
C ASP A 98 -10.24 5.09 10.19
N ALA A 99 -9.62 5.34 9.02
CA ALA A 99 -10.32 5.32 7.74
C ALA A 99 -10.91 3.93 7.43
N LEU A 100 -10.15 2.86 7.71
CA LEU A 100 -10.66 1.48 7.59
C LEU A 100 -11.77 1.21 8.61
N GLY A 101 -11.56 1.56 9.89
CA GLY A 101 -12.53 1.31 10.96
C GLY A 101 -13.85 2.06 10.78
N GLY A 102 -13.80 3.26 10.22
CA GLY A 102 -14.97 4.11 9.94
C GLY A 102 -15.73 3.76 8.66
N LEU A 103 -15.14 2.97 7.76
CA LEU A 103 -15.68 2.77 6.41
C LEU A 103 -17.11 2.23 6.40
N ASN A 104 -17.42 1.22 7.19
CA ASN A 104 -18.77 0.62 7.21
C ASN A 104 -19.84 1.62 7.65
N VAL A 105 -19.52 2.50 8.61
CA VAL A 105 -20.42 3.57 9.05
C VAL A 105 -20.62 4.59 7.93
N ALA A 106 -19.57 4.99 7.25
CA ALA A 106 -19.62 5.91 6.13
C ALA A 106 -20.46 5.34 4.96
N LEU A 107 -20.25 4.07 4.60
CA LEU A 107 -21.03 3.38 3.56
C LEU A 107 -22.50 3.24 3.92
N ALA A 108 -22.83 2.95 5.18
CA ALA A 108 -24.22 2.88 5.64
C ALA A 108 -24.95 4.23 5.55
N ALA A 109 -24.24 5.34 5.75
CA ALA A 109 -24.77 6.70 5.63
C ALA A 109 -24.78 7.25 4.19
N ASP A 110 -24.12 6.59 3.24
CA ASP A 110 -24.02 7.04 1.84
C ASP A 110 -25.26 6.62 1.04
N ALA A 111 -26.21 7.53 0.86
CA ALA A 111 -27.45 7.27 0.12
C ALA A 111 -27.23 6.83 -1.33
N ASN A 112 -26.16 7.33 -2.00
CA ASN A 112 -25.84 6.92 -3.37
C ASN A 112 -25.33 5.47 -3.40
N TYR A 113 -24.51 5.09 -2.43
CA TYR A 113 -24.06 3.70 -2.29
C TYR A 113 -25.23 2.77 -2.00
N GLN A 114 -26.10 3.12 -1.05
CA GLN A 114 -27.28 2.32 -0.70
C GLN A 114 -28.20 2.11 -1.92
N LYS A 115 -28.39 3.16 -2.71
CA LYS A 115 -29.19 3.07 -3.95
C LYS A 115 -28.52 2.20 -5.01
N ALA A 116 -27.23 2.41 -5.26
CA ALA A 116 -26.48 1.66 -6.29
C ALA A 116 -26.32 0.17 -5.93
N ALA A 117 -26.22 -0.14 -4.64
CA ALA A 117 -26.07 -1.51 -4.15
C ALA A 117 -27.39 -2.24 -3.87
N ALA A 118 -28.55 -1.58 -4.05
CA ALA A 118 -29.84 -2.10 -3.63
C ALA A 118 -30.16 -3.48 -4.19
N ASP A 119 -29.97 -3.70 -5.49
CA ASP A 119 -30.24 -4.97 -6.16
C ASP A 119 -29.28 -6.08 -5.65
N TYR A 120 -28.01 -5.74 -5.44
CA TYR A 120 -27.03 -6.66 -4.88
C TYR A 120 -27.40 -7.07 -3.43
N PHE A 121 -27.85 -6.13 -2.61
CA PHE A 121 -28.27 -6.41 -1.23
C PHE A 121 -29.60 -7.18 -1.16
N ALA A 122 -30.43 -7.10 -2.19
CA ALA A 122 -31.69 -7.85 -2.28
C ALA A 122 -31.50 -9.32 -2.69
N ILE A 123 -30.27 -9.74 -3.07
CA ILE A 123 -30.01 -11.12 -3.48
C ILE A 123 -30.30 -12.06 -2.31
N GLU A 124 -31.18 -13.04 -2.54
CA GLU A 124 -31.53 -14.03 -1.54
C GLU A 124 -30.35 -14.95 -1.18
N LYS A 125 -30.31 -15.41 0.05
CA LYS A 125 -29.26 -16.32 0.57
C LYS A 125 -28.97 -17.52 -0.33
N LYS A 126 -30.00 -18.12 -0.94
CA LYS A 126 -29.86 -19.30 -1.83
C LYS A 126 -29.13 -18.99 -3.13
N SER A 127 -29.09 -17.69 -3.53
CA SER A 127 -28.49 -17.20 -4.77
C SER A 127 -27.27 -16.30 -4.49
N ALA A 128 -26.72 -16.36 -3.26
CA ALA A 128 -25.56 -15.54 -2.89
C ALA A 128 -24.39 -15.72 -3.86
N PRO A 129 -23.81 -14.65 -4.42
CA PRO A 129 -22.81 -14.75 -5.48
C PRO A 129 -21.43 -15.18 -4.97
N TYR A 130 -21.23 -15.26 -3.67
CA TYR A 130 -19.98 -15.75 -3.06
C TYR A 130 -20.29 -16.58 -1.82
N SER A 131 -19.40 -17.52 -1.54
CA SER A 131 -19.46 -18.35 -0.32
C SER A 131 -18.84 -17.66 0.89
N ARG A 132 -17.83 -16.80 0.65
CA ARG A 132 -17.07 -16.10 1.69
C ARG A 132 -16.38 -14.86 1.14
N ILE A 133 -16.23 -13.88 2.02
CA ILE A 133 -15.26 -12.79 1.86
C ILE A 133 -14.12 -13.06 2.83
N GLU A 134 -12.90 -13.13 2.30
CA GLU A 134 -11.67 -13.16 3.09
C GLU A 134 -11.08 -11.75 3.07
N SER A 135 -10.56 -11.30 4.20
CA SER A 135 -9.89 -9.99 4.30
C SER A 135 -8.52 -10.17 4.93
N ARG A 136 -7.53 -9.46 4.37
CA ARG A 136 -6.18 -9.38 4.89
C ARG A 136 -5.81 -7.93 5.08
N LEU A 137 -5.48 -7.55 6.31
CA LEU A 137 -5.01 -6.21 6.66
C LEU A 137 -3.49 -6.20 6.77
N MET A 138 -2.87 -5.27 6.07
CA MET A 138 -1.42 -5.12 6.01
C MET A 138 -1.01 -3.68 6.28
N LYS A 139 0.21 -3.50 6.81
CA LYS A 139 0.88 -2.21 6.92
C LYS A 139 1.96 -2.12 5.86
N ALA A 140 2.04 -1.00 5.14
CA ALA A 140 3.06 -0.76 4.12
C ALA A 140 4.47 -0.93 4.66
N PHE A 141 5.43 -1.34 3.83
CA PHE A 141 6.85 -1.37 4.19
C PHE A 141 7.43 0.04 4.26
N ALA A 142 8.45 0.22 5.08
CA ALA A 142 9.10 1.53 5.25
C ALA A 142 9.77 2.03 3.97
N SER A 143 10.32 1.15 3.14
CA SER A 143 10.97 1.50 1.87
C SER A 143 9.99 1.70 0.71
N LEU A 144 8.72 1.34 0.88
CA LEU A 144 7.62 1.62 -0.04
C LEU A 144 6.36 1.94 0.78
N PRO A 145 6.33 3.14 1.42
CA PRO A 145 5.29 3.49 2.40
C PRO A 145 3.93 3.81 1.77
N ILE A 146 3.90 4.07 0.47
CA ILE A 146 2.71 4.46 -0.30
C ILE A 146 2.62 3.57 -1.53
N LEU A 147 1.40 3.16 -1.88
CA LEU A 147 1.13 2.40 -3.10
C LEU A 147 1.62 3.14 -4.34
N GLU A 148 2.42 2.46 -5.17
CA GLU A 148 2.92 2.97 -6.44
C GLU A 148 2.08 2.47 -7.62
N GLN A 149 1.94 3.31 -8.64
CA GLN A 149 1.25 2.94 -9.87
C GLN A 149 2.17 3.20 -11.06
N PRO A 150 2.68 2.17 -11.73
CA PRO A 150 3.49 2.30 -12.94
C PRO A 150 2.78 3.06 -14.05
N ALA A 151 3.56 3.73 -14.93
CA ALA A 151 2.99 4.55 -16.01
C ALA A 151 2.01 3.77 -16.90
N TYR A 152 2.40 2.57 -17.35
CA TYR A 152 1.53 1.70 -18.17
C TYR A 152 0.25 1.26 -17.45
N SER A 153 0.27 1.18 -16.12
CA SER A 153 -0.93 0.91 -15.34
C SER A 153 -1.85 2.14 -15.30
N ARG A 154 -1.29 3.35 -15.12
CA ARG A 154 -2.07 4.60 -15.21
C ARG A 154 -2.71 4.81 -16.58
N GLU A 155 -2.00 4.45 -17.63
CA GLU A 155 -2.49 4.55 -19.02
C GLU A 155 -3.53 3.47 -19.36
N LYS A 156 -3.80 2.55 -18.43
CA LYS A 156 -4.72 1.40 -18.62
C LYS A 156 -4.42 0.57 -19.87
N THR A 157 -3.14 0.52 -20.27
CA THR A 157 -2.68 -0.38 -21.35
C THR A 157 -2.68 -1.82 -20.86
N SER A 158 -2.31 -2.79 -21.71
CA SER A 158 -2.19 -4.19 -21.31
C SER A 158 -1.33 -4.32 -20.07
N ARG A 159 -1.85 -4.94 -19.01
CA ARG A 159 -1.23 -5.02 -17.70
C ARG A 159 -1.57 -6.32 -17.00
N LEU A 160 -0.59 -6.85 -16.30
CA LEU A 160 -0.66 -8.08 -15.54
C LEU A 160 -0.15 -7.80 -14.14
N PHE A 161 -0.78 -8.39 -13.14
CA PHE A 161 -0.36 -8.26 -11.75
C PHE A 161 -0.03 -9.64 -11.17
N GLU A 162 0.92 -9.70 -10.26
CA GLU A 162 1.23 -10.89 -9.47
C GLU A 162 1.10 -10.53 -7.99
N LEU A 163 0.14 -11.14 -7.30
CA LEU A 163 -0.02 -11.07 -5.85
C LEU A 163 0.76 -12.22 -5.23
N ARG A 164 1.71 -11.91 -4.36
CA ARG A 164 2.56 -12.90 -3.68
C ARG A 164 2.43 -12.78 -2.17
N THR A 165 2.26 -13.92 -1.52
CA THR A 165 2.30 -14.04 -0.06
C THR A 165 3.47 -14.94 0.33
N TYR A 166 4.29 -14.48 1.26
CA TYR A 166 5.41 -15.22 1.82
C TYR A 166 5.10 -15.54 3.28
N GLU A 167 4.77 -16.79 3.56
CA GLU A 167 4.57 -17.29 4.92
C GLU A 167 5.92 -17.57 5.58
N SER A 168 6.00 -17.30 6.87
CA SER A 168 7.15 -17.63 7.72
C SER A 168 6.71 -18.55 8.85
N HIS A 169 7.62 -19.39 9.36
CA HIS A 169 7.28 -20.34 10.40
C HIS A 169 7.15 -19.73 11.81
N ASN A 170 7.56 -18.46 11.98
CA ASN A 170 7.32 -17.67 13.20
C ASN A 170 7.45 -16.16 12.90
N ALA A 171 7.00 -15.33 13.86
CA ALA A 171 6.97 -13.87 13.72
C ALA A 171 8.37 -13.26 13.50
N HIS A 172 9.39 -13.73 14.21
CA HIS A 172 10.75 -13.22 14.04
C HIS A 172 11.30 -13.43 12.63
N MET A 173 11.03 -14.59 12.01
CA MET A 173 11.44 -14.85 10.63
C MET A 173 10.66 -13.99 9.62
N ALA A 174 9.39 -13.68 9.90
CA ALA A 174 8.63 -12.73 9.09
C ALA A 174 9.22 -11.32 9.18
N GLU A 175 9.57 -10.83 10.38
CA GLU A 175 10.26 -9.55 10.58
C GLU A 175 11.58 -9.49 9.81
N LEU A 176 12.41 -10.54 9.88
CA LEU A 176 13.67 -10.60 9.12
C LEU A 176 13.43 -10.58 7.61
N LYS A 177 12.36 -11.22 7.11
CA LYS A 177 12.03 -11.16 5.69
C LYS A 177 11.56 -9.76 5.28
N VAL A 178 10.76 -9.08 6.10
CA VAL A 178 10.40 -7.66 5.89
C VAL A 178 11.65 -6.77 5.88
N GLU A 179 12.57 -6.99 6.83
CA GLU A 179 13.85 -6.27 6.85
C GLU A 179 14.66 -6.48 5.56
N MET A 180 14.73 -7.72 5.07
CA MET A 180 15.44 -8.06 3.82
C MET A 180 14.88 -7.29 2.62
N PHE A 181 13.56 -7.16 2.50
CA PHE A 181 12.92 -6.35 1.47
C PHE A 181 13.30 -4.87 1.61
N ASN A 182 13.22 -4.33 2.83
CA ASN A 182 13.56 -2.93 3.12
C ASN A 182 15.05 -2.60 2.95
N LYS A 183 15.94 -3.62 2.94
CA LYS A 183 17.40 -3.48 2.80
C LYS A 183 17.91 -3.67 1.38
N GLY A 184 17.01 -3.69 0.37
CA GLY A 184 17.40 -3.66 -1.03
C GLY A 184 16.65 -4.60 -1.96
N GLU A 185 15.88 -5.60 -1.48
CA GLU A 185 15.18 -6.53 -2.38
C GLU A 185 14.18 -5.78 -3.27
N ILE A 186 13.49 -4.74 -2.76
CA ILE A 186 12.56 -3.90 -3.54
C ILE A 186 13.31 -3.11 -4.63
N ASP A 187 14.47 -2.55 -4.32
CA ASP A 187 15.27 -1.80 -5.30
C ASP A 187 15.76 -2.70 -6.43
N ILE A 188 16.23 -3.90 -6.09
CA ILE A 188 16.59 -4.93 -7.09
C ILE A 188 15.40 -5.26 -8.00
N MET A 189 14.19 -5.39 -7.43
CA MET A 189 12.98 -5.63 -8.23
C MET A 189 12.72 -4.49 -9.23
N ARG A 190 12.89 -3.23 -8.81
CA ARG A 190 12.76 -2.06 -9.71
C ARG A 190 13.80 -2.08 -10.82
N GLU A 191 15.06 -2.34 -10.49
CA GLU A 191 16.19 -2.36 -11.44
C GLU A 191 15.99 -3.38 -12.55
N VAL A 192 15.39 -4.55 -12.25
CA VAL A 192 15.10 -5.57 -13.26
C VAL A 192 13.76 -5.39 -13.96
N GLY A 193 13.01 -4.32 -13.64
CA GLY A 193 11.74 -3.98 -14.28
C GLY A 193 10.49 -4.65 -13.68
N LEU A 194 10.63 -5.38 -12.58
CA LEU A 194 9.47 -5.81 -11.78
C LEU A 194 8.84 -4.56 -11.16
N GLY A 195 7.60 -4.23 -11.57
CA GLY A 195 6.92 -3.00 -11.16
C GLY A 195 6.24 -3.13 -9.80
N PRO A 196 6.85 -2.65 -8.70
CA PRO A 196 6.21 -2.64 -7.41
C PRO A 196 4.89 -1.88 -7.41
N ILE A 197 3.86 -2.44 -6.76
CA ILE A 197 2.58 -1.77 -6.48
C ILE A 197 2.50 -1.47 -4.99
N PHE A 198 2.60 -2.48 -4.16
CA PHE A 198 2.68 -2.37 -2.71
C PHE A 198 3.46 -3.52 -2.10
N PHE A 199 4.00 -3.32 -0.92
CA PHE A 199 4.55 -4.34 -0.02
C PHE A 199 3.96 -4.12 1.36
N GLY A 200 3.41 -5.16 1.96
CA GLY A 200 2.73 -5.08 3.25
C GLY A 200 3.10 -6.22 4.20
N GLU A 201 3.41 -5.86 5.44
CA GLU A 201 3.44 -6.78 6.56
C GLU A 201 2.01 -7.08 6.99
N THR A 202 1.63 -8.36 7.02
CA THR A 202 0.27 -8.74 7.38
C THR A 202 0.06 -8.63 8.89
N LEU A 203 -0.86 -7.75 9.28
CA LEU A 203 -1.25 -7.53 10.67
C LEU A 203 -2.36 -8.49 11.11
N ILE A 204 -3.35 -8.72 10.23
CA ILE A 204 -4.52 -9.55 10.51
C ILE A 204 -4.87 -10.36 9.27
N SER A 205 -4.90 -11.68 9.42
CA SER A 205 -5.34 -12.67 8.43
C SER A 205 -5.51 -14.02 9.11
N ASN A 206 -5.99 -15.03 8.40
CA ASN A 206 -6.11 -16.41 8.89
C ASN A 206 -4.81 -17.23 8.76
N ASP A 207 -3.76 -16.65 8.14
CA ASP A 207 -2.51 -17.33 7.77
C ASP A 207 -1.23 -16.58 8.20
N VAL A 208 -1.30 -15.76 9.25
CA VAL A 208 -0.12 -15.08 9.83
C VAL A 208 0.80 -16.07 10.56
N PRO A 209 2.14 -15.83 10.62
CA PRO A 209 2.83 -14.63 10.16
C PRO A 209 3.22 -14.70 8.68
N ASN A 210 2.95 -13.65 7.95
CA ASN A 210 3.31 -13.52 6.53
C ASN A 210 3.46 -12.05 6.11
N LEU A 211 4.05 -11.86 4.95
CA LEU A 211 3.98 -10.61 4.21
C LEU A 211 3.31 -10.84 2.86
N THR A 212 2.68 -9.82 2.32
CA THR A 212 2.05 -9.88 1.00
C THR A 212 2.44 -8.66 0.18
N TYR A 213 2.70 -8.86 -1.10
CA TYR A 213 3.05 -7.77 -2.02
C TYR A 213 2.49 -8.01 -3.41
N MET A 214 2.42 -6.95 -4.19
CA MET A 214 1.96 -7.00 -5.58
C MET A 214 2.99 -6.37 -6.50
N LEU A 215 3.27 -7.08 -7.58
CA LEU A 215 4.07 -6.62 -8.71
C LEU A 215 3.21 -6.49 -9.94
N SER A 216 3.64 -5.66 -10.89
CA SER A 216 2.97 -5.49 -12.17
C SER A 216 3.95 -5.61 -13.34
N ALA A 217 3.42 -5.99 -14.49
CA ALA A 217 4.12 -6.01 -15.77
C ALA A 217 3.15 -5.69 -16.91
N LYS A 218 3.68 -5.35 -18.08
CA LYS A 218 2.85 -5.14 -19.28
C LYS A 218 2.07 -6.40 -19.66
N ASN A 219 2.72 -7.56 -19.59
CA ASN A 219 2.19 -8.86 -19.98
C ASN A 219 3.02 -9.99 -19.36
N ILE A 220 2.64 -11.24 -19.63
CA ILE A 220 3.30 -12.41 -19.06
C ILE A 220 4.74 -12.61 -19.56
N GLU A 221 5.05 -12.23 -20.80
CA GLU A 221 6.39 -12.33 -21.37
C GLU A 221 7.36 -11.36 -20.70
N ALA A 222 6.94 -10.10 -20.51
CA ALA A 222 7.70 -9.10 -19.77
C ALA A 222 7.91 -9.55 -18.31
N HIS A 223 6.85 -10.04 -17.65
CA HIS A 223 6.91 -10.55 -16.29
C HIS A 223 7.95 -11.67 -16.12
N LYS A 224 7.91 -12.67 -17.00
CA LYS A 224 8.88 -13.78 -17.00
C LYS A 224 10.30 -13.30 -17.26
N THR A 225 10.48 -12.32 -18.14
CA THR A 225 11.80 -11.74 -18.46
C THR A 225 12.38 -11.00 -17.25
N HIS A 226 11.57 -10.19 -16.55
CA HIS A 226 11.99 -9.46 -15.37
C HIS A 226 12.40 -10.43 -14.24
N TRP A 227 11.63 -11.48 -13.97
CA TRP A 227 11.99 -12.50 -12.99
C TRP A 227 13.28 -13.25 -13.35
N LYS A 228 13.54 -13.51 -14.66
CA LYS A 228 14.82 -14.09 -15.10
C LYS A 228 16.00 -13.17 -14.78
N GLY A 229 15.81 -11.86 -14.83
CA GLY A 229 16.84 -10.89 -14.45
C GLY A 229 17.09 -10.82 -12.94
N PHE A 230 16.08 -11.05 -12.11
CA PHE A 230 16.18 -10.95 -10.66
C PHE A 230 17.13 -12.00 -10.06
N GLY A 231 17.00 -13.26 -10.45
CA GLY A 231 17.77 -14.38 -9.88
C GLY A 231 19.29 -14.19 -9.94
N PRO A 232 19.90 -13.82 -11.08
CA PRO A 232 21.34 -13.62 -11.22
C PRO A 232 21.83 -12.24 -10.75
N HIS A 233 20.94 -11.31 -10.35
CA HIS A 233 21.31 -9.95 -9.97
C HIS A 233 22.39 -9.94 -8.87
N PRO A 234 23.54 -9.21 -9.03
CA PRO A 234 24.66 -9.27 -8.10
C PRO A 234 24.28 -8.93 -6.65
N GLU A 235 23.47 -7.90 -6.44
CA GLU A 235 23.01 -7.48 -5.10
C GLU A 235 22.06 -8.52 -4.49
N TRP A 236 21.20 -9.16 -5.29
CA TRP A 236 20.42 -10.30 -4.83
C TRP A 236 21.28 -11.46 -4.39
N GLN A 237 22.34 -11.78 -5.15
CA GLN A 237 23.26 -12.87 -4.81
C GLN A 237 24.02 -12.61 -3.49
N LYS A 238 24.28 -11.34 -3.14
CA LYS A 238 24.84 -10.95 -1.84
C LYS A 238 23.79 -11.04 -0.73
N LEU A 239 22.62 -10.41 -0.94
CA LEU A 239 21.57 -10.29 0.05
C LEU A 239 21.05 -11.66 0.50
N LYS A 240 20.73 -12.55 -0.43
CA LYS A 240 20.22 -13.91 -0.12
C LYS A 240 21.22 -14.82 0.60
N LYS A 241 22.53 -14.50 0.57
CA LYS A 241 23.58 -15.29 1.26
C LYS A 241 23.81 -14.84 2.69
N MET A 242 23.24 -13.72 3.12
CA MET A 242 23.35 -13.25 4.51
C MET A 242 22.72 -14.26 5.46
N GLU A 243 23.49 -14.72 6.44
CA GLU A 243 23.07 -15.77 7.38
C GLU A 243 21.76 -15.42 8.08
N ARG A 244 21.61 -14.15 8.46
CA ARG A 244 20.40 -13.66 9.16
C ARG A 244 19.09 -13.81 8.37
N TYR A 245 19.16 -13.93 7.03
CA TYR A 245 17.96 -14.04 6.18
C TYR A 245 17.67 -15.46 5.71
N LYS A 246 18.51 -16.43 6.09
CA LYS A 246 18.28 -17.83 5.75
C LYS A 246 17.04 -18.39 6.44
N GLY A 247 16.23 -19.14 5.68
CA GLY A 247 15.06 -19.81 6.22
C GLY A 247 13.91 -18.90 6.63
N THR A 248 13.93 -17.61 6.21
CA THR A 248 12.87 -16.64 6.57
C THR A 248 11.53 -16.92 5.90
N VAL A 249 11.49 -17.69 4.82
CA VAL A 249 10.27 -18.04 4.07
C VAL A 249 10.04 -19.54 4.14
N SER A 250 8.87 -19.97 4.60
CA SER A 250 8.45 -21.37 4.65
C SER A 250 7.60 -21.77 3.45
N LYS A 251 6.80 -20.83 2.90
CA LYS A 251 5.93 -21.08 1.76
C LYS A 251 5.73 -19.81 0.96
N ILE A 252 5.62 -19.95 -0.37
CA ILE A 252 5.29 -18.88 -1.30
C ILE A 252 3.98 -19.22 -1.99
N ILE A 253 3.03 -18.29 -1.94
CA ILE A 253 1.79 -18.35 -2.70
C ILE A 253 1.86 -17.23 -3.75
N SER A 254 1.57 -17.56 -5.00
CA SER A 254 1.55 -16.60 -6.11
C SER A 254 0.25 -16.75 -6.88
N THR A 255 -0.42 -15.63 -7.12
CA THR A 255 -1.66 -15.54 -7.89
C THR A 255 -1.50 -14.51 -8.99
N MET A 256 -1.68 -14.94 -10.25
CA MET A 256 -1.68 -14.03 -11.40
C MET A 256 -3.05 -13.40 -11.53
N LEU A 257 -3.09 -12.08 -11.73
CA LEU A 257 -4.29 -11.27 -11.73
C LEU A 257 -4.34 -10.37 -12.97
N VAL A 258 -5.52 -10.17 -13.52
CA VAL A 258 -5.80 -9.14 -14.51
C VAL A 258 -6.79 -8.12 -13.92
N PRO A 259 -6.61 -6.82 -14.18
CA PRO A 259 -7.52 -5.82 -13.68
C PRO A 259 -8.82 -5.84 -14.47
N THR A 260 -9.93 -5.60 -13.80
CA THR A 260 -11.22 -5.37 -14.43
C THR A 260 -11.28 -3.97 -15.08
N ALA A 261 -12.33 -3.70 -15.85
CA ALA A 261 -12.47 -2.41 -16.54
C ALA A 261 -12.53 -1.20 -15.62
N GLY A 262 -13.21 -1.34 -14.48
CA GLY A 262 -13.32 -0.29 -13.47
C GLY A 262 -12.10 -0.15 -12.55
N SER A 263 -11.15 -1.10 -12.57
CA SER A 263 -9.96 -1.03 -11.72
C SER A 263 -9.19 0.28 -11.92
N GLN A 264 -8.80 0.91 -10.82
CA GLN A 264 -7.99 2.13 -10.85
C GLN A 264 -6.48 1.85 -10.94
N LEU A 265 -6.07 0.58 -10.82
CA LEU A 265 -4.68 0.12 -10.98
C LEU A 265 -4.45 -0.56 -12.29
#